data_c43eb27e949476908af27f516ea600b7
#
_entry.id   c43eb27e949476908af27f516ea600b7
#
_cell.length_a   1.000
_cell.length_b   1.000
_cell.length_c   1.000
_cell.angle_alpha   90.00
_cell.angle_beta   90.00
_cell.angle_gamma   90.00
#
_symmetry.space_group_name_H-M   'P 1'
#
loop_
_entity.id
_entity.type
_entity.pdbx_description
1 polymer ?
#
loop_
_entity_poly.entity_id
_entity_poly.type
_entity_poly.pdbx_seq_one_letter_code
_entity_poly.pdbx_strand_id
1 'polypeptide(L)'
;MRISSALSIAAALGCAAAQNPIVGFNSGASDYQGNPKTQEDFEREFRTAQNLEGAPDGINTIRLYSNVQWQTQDTPITALSAAVATNTSLLLGIWASGTDSIDNELNALEAALEEHGSDLADLVVGISVGSEDLYRASKSGERNDAGIGNGPDTIVRFIREARARLNNTALADKPYTHVDAWDAWVNSSNAAVVDEVDFVSVNIFPFYVDPVDNSIENAAAIFNGALTATERAVRDKDVWITETGWPYSGPAWANAEVSCDYTRHMEDMY
;
A
#
# COMPACT_ATOMS: atom_id res chain seq x y z
N MET A 1 -7.04 67.08 -7.91
CA MET A 1 -7.62 65.83 -8.50
C MET A 1 -6.72 64.65 -8.11
N ARG A 2 -7.10 63.90 -7.11
CA ARG A 2 -6.36 62.65 -6.65
C ARG A 2 -7.12 61.45 -7.18
N ILE A 3 -6.48 60.65 -8.04
CA ILE A 3 -7.01 59.41 -8.58
C ILE A 3 -6.51 58.31 -7.67
N SER A 4 -7.41 57.70 -6.90
CA SER A 4 -7.14 56.52 -6.10
C SER A 4 -7.34 55.28 -6.96
N SER A 5 -6.26 54.58 -7.27
CA SER A 5 -6.32 53.27 -7.94
C SER A 5 -6.65 52.21 -6.89
N ALA A 6 -7.83 51.61 -6.96
CA ALA A 6 -8.20 50.43 -6.18
C ALA A 6 -7.63 49.18 -6.87
N LEU A 7 -6.72 48.52 -6.18
CA LEU A 7 -6.17 47.24 -6.61
C LEU A 7 -7.14 46.14 -6.13
N SER A 8 -7.87 45.55 -7.05
CA SER A 8 -8.74 44.38 -6.77
C SER A 8 -7.87 43.11 -6.77
N ILE A 9 -7.61 42.53 -5.59
CA ILE A 9 -7.03 41.20 -5.45
C ILE A 9 -8.17 40.19 -5.64
N ALA A 10 -8.23 39.56 -6.79
CA ALA A 10 -9.07 38.38 -7.00
C ALA A 10 -8.39 37.17 -6.34
N ALA A 11 -8.87 36.76 -5.17
CA ALA A 11 -8.51 35.48 -4.57
C ALA A 11 -9.17 34.37 -5.40
N ALA A 12 -8.39 33.66 -6.19
CA ALA A 12 -8.82 32.43 -6.80
C ALA A 12 -8.93 31.37 -5.69
N LEU A 13 -10.14 31.16 -5.18
CA LEU A 13 -10.49 29.99 -4.41
C LEU A 13 -10.46 28.79 -5.37
N GLY A 14 -9.33 28.10 -5.44
CA GLY A 14 -9.28 26.78 -6.05
C GLY A 14 -10.15 25.84 -5.21
N CYS A 15 -11.32 25.48 -5.72
CA CYS A 15 -12.04 24.31 -5.23
C CYS A 15 -11.13 23.12 -5.54
N ALA A 16 -10.42 22.60 -4.56
CA ALA A 16 -9.95 21.22 -4.62
C ALA A 16 -11.22 20.36 -4.74
N ALA A 17 -11.46 19.79 -5.91
CA ALA A 17 -12.46 18.74 -6.04
C ALA A 17 -12.03 17.65 -5.06
N ALA A 18 -12.90 17.28 -4.13
CA ALA A 18 -12.67 16.14 -3.28
C ALA A 18 -12.50 14.94 -4.23
N GLN A 19 -11.29 14.44 -4.32
CA GLN A 19 -11.05 13.20 -5.04
C GLN A 19 -11.79 12.10 -4.28
N ASN A 20 -12.51 11.25 -5.00
CA ASN A 20 -13.12 10.08 -4.38
C ASN A 20 -12.02 9.27 -3.68
N PRO A 21 -12.27 8.74 -2.48
CA PRO A 21 -11.27 7.94 -1.77
C PRO A 21 -10.87 6.74 -2.63
N ILE A 22 -9.58 6.44 -2.66
CA ILE A 22 -9.08 5.23 -3.31
C ILE A 22 -9.44 4.06 -2.39
N VAL A 23 -10.28 3.16 -2.88
CA VAL A 23 -10.66 1.93 -2.18
C VAL A 23 -10.23 0.74 -3.01
N GLY A 24 -9.60 -0.26 -2.38
CA GLY A 24 -9.02 -1.38 -3.09
C GLY A 24 -8.84 -2.63 -2.24
N PHE A 25 -8.31 -3.66 -2.90
CA PHE A 25 -7.88 -4.89 -2.27
C PHE A 25 -6.39 -5.14 -2.52
N ASN A 26 -5.80 -6.01 -1.68
CA ASN A 26 -4.48 -6.54 -1.92
C ASN A 26 -4.59 -7.88 -2.67
N SER A 27 -3.69 -8.11 -3.63
CA SER A 27 -3.61 -9.38 -4.36
C SER A 27 -2.18 -9.91 -4.37
N GLY A 28 -2.00 -11.13 -3.85
CA GLY A 28 -0.72 -11.84 -3.88
C GLY A 28 -0.50 -12.55 -5.23
N ALA A 29 0.76 -12.94 -5.50
CA ALA A 29 1.17 -13.56 -6.76
C ALA A 29 0.84 -15.06 -6.89
N SER A 30 0.39 -15.71 -5.80
CA SER A 30 0.06 -17.13 -5.77
C SER A 30 -1.37 -17.35 -5.27
N ASP A 31 -1.92 -18.51 -5.63
CA ASP A 31 -3.17 -19.00 -5.05
C ASP A 31 -2.94 -19.58 -3.63
N TYR A 32 -4.03 -20.03 -2.98
CA TYR A 32 -3.97 -20.62 -1.64
C TYR A 32 -3.22 -21.96 -1.56
N GLN A 33 -2.92 -22.58 -2.70
CA GLN A 33 -2.12 -23.82 -2.82
C GLN A 33 -0.64 -23.53 -3.08
N GLY A 34 -0.26 -22.25 -3.29
CA GLY A 34 1.09 -21.81 -3.61
C GLY A 34 1.43 -21.91 -5.10
N ASN A 35 0.46 -22.10 -5.99
CA ASN A 35 0.68 -22.08 -7.43
C ASN A 35 0.70 -20.62 -7.94
N PRO A 36 1.49 -20.30 -8.99
CA PRO A 36 1.43 -19.03 -9.65
C PRO A 36 0.02 -18.72 -10.17
N LYS A 37 -0.51 -17.54 -9.86
CA LYS A 37 -1.75 -17.08 -10.48
C LYS A 37 -1.53 -16.77 -11.96
N THR A 38 -2.50 -17.11 -12.79
CA THR A 38 -2.54 -16.76 -14.20
C THR A 38 -3.18 -15.39 -14.40
N GLN A 39 -3.07 -14.82 -15.61
CA GLN A 39 -3.79 -13.60 -15.96
C GLN A 39 -5.29 -13.75 -15.76
N GLU A 40 -5.89 -14.89 -16.14
CA GLU A 40 -7.31 -15.16 -15.96
C GLU A 40 -7.73 -15.18 -14.49
N ASP A 41 -6.86 -15.65 -13.58
CA ASP A 41 -7.11 -15.61 -12.15
C ASP A 41 -7.17 -14.18 -11.64
N PHE A 42 -6.20 -13.33 -12.03
CA PHE A 42 -6.20 -11.91 -11.68
C PHE A 42 -7.39 -11.16 -12.29
N GLU A 43 -7.71 -11.39 -13.57
CA GLU A 43 -8.88 -10.75 -14.19
C GLU A 43 -10.18 -11.11 -13.45
N ARG A 44 -10.32 -12.36 -13.02
CA ARG A 44 -11.48 -12.80 -12.24
C ARG A 44 -11.53 -12.09 -10.88
N GLU A 45 -10.41 -11.97 -10.17
CA GLU A 45 -10.32 -11.24 -8.90
C GLU A 45 -10.69 -9.76 -9.09
N PHE A 46 -10.10 -9.10 -10.09
CA PHE A 46 -10.32 -7.68 -10.34
C PHE A 46 -11.77 -7.39 -10.73
N ARG A 47 -12.36 -8.21 -11.60
CA ARG A 47 -13.78 -8.09 -11.95
C ARG A 47 -14.70 -8.38 -10.76
N THR A 48 -14.31 -9.30 -9.87
CA THR A 48 -15.07 -9.57 -8.64
C THR A 48 -15.04 -8.35 -7.73
N ALA A 49 -13.89 -7.71 -7.53
CA ALA A 49 -13.78 -6.48 -6.75
C ALA A 49 -14.63 -5.34 -7.33
N GLN A 50 -14.56 -5.14 -8.66
CA GLN A 50 -15.33 -4.10 -9.36
C GLN A 50 -16.85 -4.29 -9.26
N ASN A 51 -17.31 -5.53 -9.08
CA ASN A 51 -18.73 -5.88 -9.03
C ASN A 51 -19.15 -6.39 -7.65
N LEU A 52 -18.39 -6.06 -6.60
CA LEU A 52 -18.70 -6.52 -5.25
C LEU A 52 -20.01 -5.91 -4.76
N GLU A 53 -20.98 -6.78 -4.43
CA GLU A 53 -22.28 -6.36 -3.93
C GLU A 53 -22.14 -5.62 -2.58
N GLY A 54 -22.76 -4.46 -2.47
CA GLY A 54 -22.73 -3.62 -1.29
C GLY A 54 -21.50 -2.69 -1.20
N ALA A 55 -20.53 -2.80 -2.12
CA ALA A 55 -19.43 -1.84 -2.16
C ALA A 55 -19.91 -0.53 -2.82
N PRO A 56 -19.58 0.65 -2.24
CA PRO A 56 -19.90 1.93 -2.87
C PRO A 56 -19.08 2.10 -4.16
N ASP A 57 -19.75 2.44 -5.26
CA ASP A 57 -19.15 2.86 -6.55
C ASP A 57 -18.14 1.90 -7.21
N GLY A 58 -18.11 0.63 -6.78
CA GLY A 58 -17.17 -0.37 -7.28
C GLY A 58 -15.73 -0.17 -6.76
N ILE A 59 -15.08 -1.26 -6.39
CA ILE A 59 -13.69 -1.24 -5.94
C ILE A 59 -12.79 -1.46 -7.15
N ASN A 60 -12.06 -0.43 -7.58
CA ASN A 60 -11.30 -0.45 -8.82
C ASN A 60 -9.78 -0.29 -8.63
N THR A 61 -9.26 -0.48 -7.42
CA THR A 61 -7.82 -0.40 -7.16
C THR A 61 -7.32 -1.69 -6.53
N ILE A 62 -6.19 -2.17 -7.01
CA ILE A 62 -5.52 -3.36 -6.46
C ILE A 62 -4.10 -2.98 -6.06
N ARG A 63 -3.69 -3.36 -4.87
CA ARG A 63 -2.29 -3.33 -4.45
C ARG A 63 -1.65 -4.68 -4.74
N LEU A 64 -0.49 -4.64 -5.40
CA LEU A 64 0.39 -5.78 -5.60
C LEU A 64 1.56 -5.72 -4.61
N TYR A 65 2.10 -6.87 -4.23
CA TYR A 65 3.27 -6.97 -3.34
C TYR A 65 4.59 -7.03 -4.11
N SER A 66 4.53 -7.46 -5.39
CA SER A 66 5.69 -7.69 -6.26
C SER A 66 5.28 -7.49 -7.71
N ASN A 67 6.22 -7.08 -8.55
CA ASN A 67 6.07 -7.03 -10.01
C ASN A 67 6.51 -8.34 -10.68
N VAL A 68 7.07 -9.28 -9.90
CA VAL A 68 7.61 -10.54 -10.41
C VAL A 68 6.59 -11.65 -10.28
N GLN A 69 6.41 -12.41 -11.36
CA GLN A 69 5.58 -13.60 -11.39
C GLN A 69 6.11 -14.65 -10.41
N TRP A 70 5.20 -15.21 -9.59
CA TRP A 70 5.57 -16.22 -8.59
C TRP A 70 6.37 -17.38 -9.20
N GLN A 71 7.43 -17.79 -8.54
CA GLN A 71 8.37 -18.84 -8.96
C GLN A 71 9.20 -18.49 -10.20
N THR A 72 9.30 -17.25 -10.61
CA THR A 72 10.23 -16.78 -11.64
C THR A 72 11.27 -15.84 -11.03
N GLN A 73 12.27 -15.47 -11.81
CA GLN A 73 13.31 -14.56 -11.34
C GLN A 73 12.93 -13.09 -11.57
N ASP A 74 12.49 -12.74 -12.78
CA ASP A 74 12.20 -11.37 -13.22
C ASP A 74 11.15 -11.31 -14.34
N THR A 75 10.32 -12.36 -14.47
CA THR A 75 9.19 -12.34 -15.39
C THR A 75 8.11 -11.41 -14.85
N PRO A 76 7.53 -10.50 -15.65
CA PRO A 76 6.43 -9.67 -15.22
C PRO A 76 5.26 -10.48 -14.66
N ILE A 77 4.73 -10.05 -13.53
CA ILE A 77 3.52 -10.66 -12.97
C ILE A 77 2.33 -10.42 -13.92
N THR A 78 1.60 -11.48 -14.21
CA THR A 78 0.45 -11.40 -15.16
C THR A 78 -0.71 -10.52 -14.66
N ALA A 79 -0.66 -10.10 -13.39
CA ALA A 79 -1.57 -9.08 -12.85
C ALA A 79 -1.48 -7.74 -13.57
N LEU A 80 -0.32 -7.38 -14.13
CA LEU A 80 -0.13 -6.14 -14.89
C LEU A 80 -0.94 -6.16 -16.19
N SER A 81 -0.86 -7.25 -16.95
CA SER A 81 -1.70 -7.46 -18.15
C SER A 81 -3.19 -7.56 -17.80
N ALA A 82 -3.53 -8.21 -16.67
CA ALA A 82 -4.91 -8.29 -16.19
C ALA A 82 -5.46 -6.90 -15.83
N ALA A 83 -4.65 -6.02 -15.25
CA ALA A 83 -5.06 -4.65 -14.93
C ALA A 83 -5.40 -3.86 -16.19
N VAL A 84 -4.58 -3.96 -17.24
CA VAL A 84 -4.87 -3.35 -18.55
C VAL A 84 -6.17 -3.91 -19.14
N ALA A 85 -6.35 -5.25 -19.11
CA ALA A 85 -7.54 -5.91 -19.68
C ALA A 85 -8.85 -5.59 -18.93
N THR A 86 -8.76 -5.22 -17.65
CA THR A 86 -9.93 -4.93 -16.80
C THR A 86 -10.09 -3.46 -16.46
N ASN A 87 -9.17 -2.60 -16.91
CA ASN A 87 -9.09 -1.18 -16.53
C ASN A 87 -9.06 -0.99 -15.02
N THR A 88 -8.18 -1.73 -14.32
CA THR A 88 -8.01 -1.71 -12.87
C THR A 88 -6.81 -0.87 -12.49
N SER A 89 -6.98 0.07 -11.56
CA SER A 89 -5.88 0.87 -11.02
C SER A 89 -4.95 0.04 -10.13
N LEU A 90 -3.66 0.39 -10.11
CA LEU A 90 -2.64 -0.36 -9.38
C LEU A 90 -1.84 0.51 -8.41
N LEU A 91 -1.74 0.10 -7.16
CA LEU A 91 -0.62 0.44 -6.30
C LEU A 91 0.43 -0.67 -6.47
N LEU A 92 1.48 -0.36 -7.22
CA LEU A 92 2.54 -1.34 -7.53
C LEU A 92 3.36 -1.66 -6.28
N GLY A 93 3.85 -2.89 -6.19
CA GLY A 93 4.76 -3.35 -5.14
C GLY A 93 6.11 -3.75 -5.73
N ILE A 94 7.19 -3.25 -5.12
CA ILE A 94 8.56 -3.71 -5.32
C ILE A 94 8.96 -4.46 -4.06
N TRP A 95 9.08 -5.78 -4.13
CA TRP A 95 9.42 -6.59 -2.98
C TRP A 95 10.88 -6.38 -2.57
N ALA A 96 11.10 -6.05 -1.30
CA ALA A 96 12.43 -5.72 -0.77
C ALA A 96 12.91 -6.69 0.33
N SER A 97 12.01 -7.42 0.98
CA SER A 97 12.35 -8.25 2.13
C SER A 97 13.22 -9.45 1.75
N GLY A 98 14.31 -9.65 2.50
CA GLY A 98 15.20 -10.80 2.32
C GLY A 98 16.12 -10.70 1.10
N THR A 99 16.24 -9.51 0.48
CA THR A 99 17.16 -9.26 -0.64
C THR A 99 18.01 -8.00 -0.40
N ASP A 100 19.15 -7.92 -1.06
CA ASP A 100 20.02 -6.75 -1.11
C ASP A 100 19.93 -5.98 -2.45
N SER A 101 19.10 -6.46 -3.40
CA SER A 101 18.84 -5.85 -4.70
C SER A 101 17.35 -5.95 -5.06
N ILE A 102 16.84 -4.90 -5.71
CA ILE A 102 15.50 -4.85 -6.31
C ILE A 102 15.52 -4.94 -7.84
N ASP A 103 16.65 -5.32 -8.43
CA ASP A 103 16.83 -5.37 -9.89
C ASP A 103 15.79 -6.27 -10.58
N ASN A 104 15.48 -7.43 -10.01
CA ASN A 104 14.49 -8.36 -10.58
C ASN A 104 13.10 -7.72 -10.67
N GLU A 105 12.70 -7.00 -9.63
CA GLU A 105 11.43 -6.28 -9.57
C GLU A 105 11.37 -5.16 -10.63
N LEU A 106 12.47 -4.42 -10.79
CA LEU A 106 12.57 -3.35 -11.75
C LEU A 106 12.65 -3.88 -13.19
N ASN A 107 13.38 -4.97 -13.44
CA ASN A 107 13.43 -5.63 -14.75
C ASN A 107 12.01 -6.08 -15.17
N ALA A 108 11.29 -6.74 -14.27
CA ALA A 108 9.93 -7.18 -14.54
C ALA A 108 9.00 -6.00 -14.87
N LEU A 109 9.09 -4.91 -14.11
CA LEU A 109 8.26 -3.72 -14.35
C LEU A 109 8.62 -3.03 -15.67
N GLU A 110 9.90 -2.88 -15.97
CA GLU A 110 10.35 -2.32 -17.25
C GLU A 110 9.87 -3.14 -18.45
N ALA A 111 9.98 -4.48 -18.37
CA ALA A 111 9.46 -5.37 -19.42
C ALA A 111 7.94 -5.23 -19.62
N ALA A 112 7.16 -5.08 -18.53
CA ALA A 112 5.74 -4.82 -18.63
C ALA A 112 5.42 -3.45 -19.25
N LEU A 113 6.22 -2.42 -18.95
CA LEU A 113 6.10 -1.10 -19.58
C LEU A 113 6.46 -1.11 -21.07
N GLU A 114 7.43 -1.94 -21.48
CA GLU A 114 7.74 -2.16 -22.89
C GLU A 114 6.58 -2.81 -23.64
N GLU A 115 5.85 -3.73 -22.98
CA GLU A 115 4.70 -4.42 -23.56
C GLU A 115 3.44 -3.56 -23.62
N HIS A 116 3.10 -2.84 -22.54
CA HIS A 116 1.81 -2.17 -22.38
C HIS A 116 1.89 -0.64 -22.48
N GLY A 117 3.05 -0.05 -22.32
CA GLY A 117 3.26 1.39 -22.46
C GLY A 117 2.40 2.24 -21.53
N SER A 118 1.76 3.24 -22.13
CA SER A 118 0.86 4.16 -21.41
C SER A 118 -0.39 3.48 -20.84
N ASP A 119 -0.87 2.41 -21.47
CA ASP A 119 -2.08 1.71 -21.02
C ASP A 119 -1.90 1.12 -19.62
N LEU A 120 -0.69 0.66 -19.28
CA LEU A 120 -0.33 0.26 -17.93
C LEU A 120 -0.03 1.47 -17.05
N ALA A 121 0.80 2.40 -17.55
CA ALA A 121 1.28 3.52 -16.74
C ALA A 121 0.14 4.41 -16.22
N ASP A 122 -0.91 4.64 -17.02
CA ASP A 122 -2.06 5.45 -16.65
C ASP A 122 -2.89 4.83 -15.51
N LEU A 123 -2.82 3.51 -15.34
CA LEU A 123 -3.49 2.79 -14.26
C LEU A 123 -2.71 2.83 -12.93
N VAL A 124 -1.42 3.17 -12.94
CA VAL A 124 -0.59 3.20 -11.73
C VAL A 124 -0.91 4.44 -10.90
N VAL A 125 -1.39 4.24 -9.68
CA VAL A 125 -1.69 5.32 -8.71
C VAL A 125 -0.52 5.62 -7.77
N GLY A 126 0.44 4.71 -7.65
CA GLY A 126 1.65 4.86 -6.83
C GLY A 126 2.52 3.61 -6.88
N ILE A 127 3.72 3.72 -6.32
CA ILE A 127 4.72 2.65 -6.28
C ILE A 127 5.17 2.47 -4.84
N SER A 128 4.94 1.29 -4.26
CA SER A 128 5.45 0.94 -2.94
C SER A 128 6.76 0.16 -3.05
N VAL A 129 7.76 0.54 -2.25
CA VAL A 129 9.05 -0.14 -2.18
C VAL A 129 9.20 -0.77 -0.81
N GLY A 130 9.12 -2.09 -0.77
CA GLY A 130 9.08 -2.90 0.45
C GLY A 130 7.69 -3.00 1.07
N SER A 131 7.54 -3.99 1.94
CA SER A 131 6.33 -4.27 2.70
C SER A 131 6.71 -4.85 4.06
N GLU A 132 6.49 -4.09 5.13
CA GLU A 132 6.79 -4.44 6.54
C GLU A 132 8.28 -4.74 6.81
N ASP A 133 9.17 -4.16 6.02
CA ASP A 133 10.61 -4.39 6.18
C ASP A 133 11.15 -3.81 7.48
N LEU A 134 10.72 -2.60 7.86
CA LEU A 134 11.15 -1.93 9.08
C LEU A 134 10.61 -2.65 10.32
N TYR A 135 9.36 -3.15 10.26
CA TYR A 135 8.78 -3.97 11.31
C TYR A 135 9.56 -5.28 11.47
N ARG A 136 9.80 -6.03 10.38
CA ARG A 136 10.56 -7.29 10.42
C ARG A 136 11.98 -7.10 10.96
N ALA A 137 12.64 -5.99 10.61
CA ALA A 137 13.98 -5.65 11.12
C ALA A 137 13.96 -5.11 12.56
N SER A 138 12.80 -4.93 13.19
CA SER A 138 12.67 -4.45 14.56
C SER A 138 12.77 -5.58 15.58
N LYS A 139 13.02 -5.19 16.85
CA LYS A 139 12.95 -6.16 17.96
C LYS A 139 11.58 -6.81 18.14
N SER A 140 10.51 -6.15 17.70
CA SER A 140 9.16 -6.68 17.72
C SER A 140 9.00 -7.76 16.65
N GLY A 141 9.45 -7.46 15.43
CA GLY A 141 9.45 -8.41 14.32
C GLY A 141 10.31 -9.66 14.62
N GLU A 142 11.49 -9.48 15.21
CA GLU A 142 12.33 -10.60 15.65
C GLU A 142 11.62 -11.50 16.68
N ARG A 143 10.96 -10.90 17.69
CA ARG A 143 10.22 -11.67 18.71
C ARG A 143 9.04 -12.43 18.15
N ASN A 144 8.41 -11.88 17.11
CA ASN A 144 7.23 -12.46 16.46
C ASN A 144 7.56 -13.36 15.27
N ASP A 145 8.86 -13.65 15.06
CA ASP A 145 9.34 -14.46 13.93
C ASP A 145 8.78 -13.97 12.57
N ALA A 146 8.74 -12.65 12.39
CA ALA A 146 8.12 -12.00 11.23
C ALA A 146 8.93 -12.12 9.93
N GLY A 147 10.05 -12.83 9.96
CA GLY A 147 10.95 -13.03 8.83
C GLY A 147 12.02 -11.94 8.69
N ILE A 148 12.71 -11.94 7.55
CA ILE A 148 13.82 -11.04 7.29
C ILE A 148 13.28 -9.73 6.71
N GLY A 149 13.62 -8.61 7.33
CA GLY A 149 13.33 -7.26 6.84
C GLY A 149 14.59 -6.44 6.60
N ASN A 150 14.41 -5.24 6.06
CA ASN A 150 15.46 -4.27 5.81
C ASN A 150 15.33 -3.05 6.73
N GLY A 151 16.45 -2.53 7.17
CA GLY A 151 16.48 -1.29 7.94
C GLY A 151 16.27 -0.03 7.07
N PRO A 152 16.08 1.14 7.71
CA PRO A 152 15.70 2.38 7.02
C PRO A 152 16.69 2.81 5.94
N ASP A 153 18.00 2.63 6.14
CA ASP A 153 19.01 3.02 5.15
C ASP A 153 18.88 2.21 3.84
N THR A 154 18.54 0.92 3.96
CA THR A 154 18.33 0.05 2.80
C THR A 154 17.03 0.42 2.07
N ILE A 155 15.95 0.68 2.79
CA ILE A 155 14.67 1.09 2.18
C ILE A 155 14.82 2.44 1.47
N VAL A 156 15.47 3.42 2.08
CA VAL A 156 15.79 4.72 1.44
C VAL A 156 16.62 4.51 0.17
N ARG A 157 17.63 3.65 0.21
CA ARG A 157 18.46 3.31 -0.96
C ARG A 157 17.60 2.71 -2.07
N PHE A 158 16.73 1.76 -1.78
CA PHE A 158 15.86 1.12 -2.76
C PHE A 158 14.83 2.09 -3.36
N ILE A 159 14.25 2.98 -2.56
CA ILE A 159 13.34 4.02 -3.09
C ILE A 159 14.09 4.92 -4.09
N ARG A 160 15.29 5.37 -3.76
CA ARG A 160 16.12 6.20 -4.66
C ARG A 160 16.52 5.47 -5.93
N GLU A 161 16.87 4.19 -5.82
CA GLU A 161 17.19 3.32 -6.95
C GLU A 161 15.98 3.16 -7.88
N ALA A 162 14.81 2.86 -7.34
CA ALA A 162 13.58 2.74 -8.12
C ALA A 162 13.22 4.06 -8.82
N ARG A 163 13.31 5.21 -8.13
CA ARG A 163 13.11 6.53 -8.73
C ARG A 163 14.08 6.81 -9.87
N ALA A 164 15.37 6.55 -9.65
CA ALA A 164 16.39 6.80 -10.65
C ALA A 164 16.19 5.93 -11.91
N ARG A 165 15.82 4.65 -11.73
CA ARG A 165 15.61 3.71 -12.81
C ARG A 165 14.35 4.02 -13.63
N LEU A 166 13.29 4.42 -12.98
CA LEU A 166 12.00 4.70 -13.62
C LEU A 166 11.84 6.16 -14.10
N ASN A 167 12.81 7.05 -13.83
CA ASN A 167 12.76 8.47 -14.16
C ASN A 167 12.61 8.78 -15.66
N ASN A 168 13.00 7.87 -16.53
CA ASN A 168 12.89 8.03 -17.98
C ASN A 168 11.80 7.14 -18.61
N THR A 169 10.87 6.64 -17.79
CA THR A 169 9.73 5.82 -18.21
C THR A 169 8.43 6.59 -18.07
N ALA A 170 7.33 5.99 -18.49
CA ALA A 170 5.98 6.55 -18.28
C ALA A 170 5.56 6.61 -16.80
N LEU A 171 6.37 6.08 -15.87
CA LEU A 171 6.14 6.14 -14.43
C LEU A 171 6.94 7.25 -13.71
N ALA A 172 7.65 8.11 -14.43
CA ALA A 172 8.54 9.12 -13.86
C ALA A 172 7.90 10.03 -12.80
N ASP A 173 6.65 10.39 -13.01
CA ASP A 173 5.89 11.32 -12.15
C ASP A 173 5.01 10.60 -11.10
N LYS A 174 5.10 9.27 -10.98
CA LYS A 174 4.28 8.53 -10.02
C LYS A 174 4.82 8.68 -8.59
N PRO A 175 3.93 8.83 -7.60
CA PRO A 175 4.35 8.96 -6.21
C PRO A 175 4.84 7.63 -5.62
N TYR A 176 5.81 7.74 -4.70
CA TYR A 176 6.42 6.59 -4.02
C TYR A 176 6.03 6.53 -2.55
N THR A 177 5.87 5.31 -2.07
CA THR A 177 5.65 5.00 -0.65
C THR A 177 6.50 3.80 -0.22
N HIS A 178 6.55 3.58 1.07
CA HIS A 178 6.89 2.31 1.71
C HIS A 178 5.67 1.86 2.51
N VAL A 179 5.37 0.58 2.51
CA VAL A 179 4.27 0.01 3.30
C VAL A 179 4.84 -0.62 4.56
N ASP A 180 4.35 -0.20 5.74
CA ASP A 180 4.81 -0.83 6.99
C ASP A 180 3.74 -0.80 8.09
N ALA A 181 3.97 -1.56 9.15
CA ALA A 181 3.12 -1.58 10.33
C ALA A 181 3.15 -0.22 11.05
N TRP A 182 2.05 0.14 11.70
CA TRP A 182 1.90 1.44 12.37
C TRP A 182 2.99 1.73 13.40
N ASP A 183 3.47 0.71 14.13
CA ASP A 183 4.51 0.84 15.14
C ASP A 183 5.90 1.13 14.52
N ALA A 184 6.14 0.70 13.30
CA ALA A 184 7.32 1.07 12.53
C ALA A 184 7.31 2.56 12.15
N TRP A 185 6.15 3.10 11.78
CA TRP A 185 6.02 4.52 11.41
C TRP A 185 6.16 5.48 12.59
N VAL A 186 5.74 5.10 13.79
CA VAL A 186 5.90 5.92 15.00
C VAL A 186 7.32 5.82 15.61
N ASN A 187 8.14 4.90 15.12
CA ASN A 187 9.52 4.73 15.58
C ASN A 187 10.41 5.80 14.92
N SER A 188 10.92 6.74 15.71
CA SER A 188 11.76 7.83 15.22
C SER A 188 13.06 7.40 14.53
N SER A 189 13.53 6.16 14.74
CA SER A 189 14.70 5.63 14.02
C SER A 189 14.41 5.44 12.50
N ASN A 190 13.15 5.41 12.10
CA ASN A 190 12.71 5.25 10.73
C ASN A 190 12.37 6.58 10.03
N ALA A 191 12.64 7.73 10.67
CA ALA A 191 12.31 9.06 10.15
C ALA A 191 12.87 9.32 8.75
N ALA A 192 14.04 8.75 8.41
CA ALA A 192 14.64 8.88 7.09
C ALA A 192 13.75 8.31 5.97
N VAL A 193 12.97 7.26 6.25
CA VAL A 193 12.01 6.69 5.28
C VAL A 193 10.81 7.62 5.13
N VAL A 194 10.30 8.20 6.23
CA VAL A 194 9.23 9.21 6.18
C VAL A 194 9.62 10.40 5.30
N ASP A 195 10.86 10.88 5.44
CA ASP A 195 11.37 12.01 4.66
C ASP A 195 11.54 11.66 3.15
N GLU A 196 11.78 10.38 2.81
CA GLU A 196 12.03 9.94 1.45
C GLU A 196 10.78 9.66 0.63
N VAL A 197 9.69 9.22 1.25
CA VAL A 197 8.44 8.86 0.55
C VAL A 197 7.59 10.10 0.22
N ASP A 198 6.70 10.00 -0.76
CA ASP A 198 5.75 11.08 -1.10
C ASP A 198 4.50 11.01 -0.22
N PHE A 199 4.05 9.81 0.12
CA PHE A 199 2.96 9.53 1.06
C PHE A 199 3.33 8.28 1.89
N VAL A 200 2.64 8.11 3.01
CA VAL A 200 2.88 6.97 3.93
C VAL A 200 1.78 5.94 3.76
N SER A 201 2.18 4.67 3.70
CA SER A 201 1.27 3.53 3.63
C SER A 201 1.37 2.70 4.90
N VAL A 202 0.25 2.55 5.62
CA VAL A 202 0.23 1.93 6.94
C VAL A 202 -0.64 0.68 6.97
N ASN A 203 -0.11 -0.38 7.59
CA ASN A 203 -0.83 -1.58 7.94
C ASN A 203 -1.27 -1.51 9.41
N ILE A 204 -2.57 -1.67 9.66
CA ILE A 204 -3.15 -1.61 11.01
C ILE A 204 -4.05 -2.83 11.21
N PHE A 205 -3.61 -3.76 12.04
CA PHE A 205 -4.36 -4.97 12.39
C PHE A 205 -4.65 -5.01 13.89
N PRO A 206 -5.80 -4.53 14.34
CA PRO A 206 -6.16 -4.53 15.77
C PRO A 206 -6.07 -5.92 16.41
N PHE A 207 -6.33 -6.98 15.64
CA PHE A 207 -6.26 -8.37 16.08
C PHE A 207 -4.90 -8.73 16.71
N TYR A 208 -3.79 -8.17 16.20
CA TYR A 208 -2.43 -8.50 16.63
C TYR A 208 -1.84 -7.50 17.63
N VAL A 209 -2.60 -6.49 18.06
CA VAL A 209 -2.07 -5.46 18.98
C VAL A 209 -2.07 -5.96 20.41
N ASP A 210 -0.90 -6.17 20.99
CA ASP A 210 -0.57 -6.71 22.30
C ASP A 210 0.44 -5.75 22.98
N PRO A 211 0.35 -5.47 24.30
CA PRO A 211 -0.45 -6.13 25.35
C PRO A 211 -1.76 -5.46 25.74
N VAL A 212 -2.39 -4.69 24.89
CA VAL A 212 -3.69 -4.08 25.19
C VAL A 212 -4.82 -5.11 25.05
N ASP A 213 -6.01 -4.80 25.60
CA ASP A 213 -7.20 -5.60 25.35
C ASP A 213 -7.64 -5.43 23.89
N ASN A 214 -7.25 -6.38 23.07
CA ASN A 214 -7.51 -6.43 21.64
C ASN A 214 -8.74 -7.26 21.27
N SER A 215 -9.72 -7.37 22.18
CA SER A 215 -11.03 -7.93 21.85
C SER A 215 -11.69 -7.14 20.72
N ILE A 216 -12.64 -7.76 20.01
CA ILE A 216 -13.28 -7.15 18.83
C ILE A 216 -14.01 -5.85 19.18
N GLU A 217 -14.53 -5.74 20.40
CA GLU A 217 -15.20 -4.54 20.92
C GLU A 217 -14.26 -3.32 20.99
N ASN A 218 -12.96 -3.55 21.10
CA ASN A 218 -11.92 -2.52 21.13
C ASN A 218 -11.26 -2.27 19.77
N ALA A 219 -11.59 -3.06 18.74
CA ALA A 219 -10.91 -3.02 17.44
C ALA A 219 -10.92 -1.61 16.83
N ALA A 220 -12.07 -0.93 16.81
CA ALA A 220 -12.18 0.43 16.27
C ALA A 220 -11.32 1.44 17.07
N ALA A 221 -11.30 1.35 18.39
CA ALA A 221 -10.50 2.25 19.23
C ALA A 221 -8.99 2.04 19.00
N ILE A 222 -8.56 0.79 18.87
CA ILE A 222 -7.16 0.43 18.57
C ILE A 222 -6.76 0.93 17.19
N PHE A 223 -7.60 0.68 16.18
CA PHE A 223 -7.37 1.13 14.80
C PHE A 223 -7.21 2.65 14.73
N ASN A 224 -8.18 3.40 15.25
CA ASN A 224 -8.15 4.87 15.24
C ASN A 224 -6.99 5.43 16.07
N GLY A 225 -6.62 4.77 17.16
CA GLY A 225 -5.46 5.13 17.96
C GLY A 225 -4.14 4.98 17.19
N ALA A 226 -3.97 3.86 16.48
CA ALA A 226 -2.80 3.59 15.65
C ALA A 226 -2.72 4.54 14.44
N LEU A 227 -3.85 4.78 13.76
CA LEU A 227 -3.93 5.74 12.65
C LEU A 227 -3.54 7.15 13.12
N THR A 228 -4.14 7.65 14.19
CA THR A 228 -3.83 8.98 14.76
C THR A 228 -2.37 9.08 15.19
N ALA A 229 -1.78 8.01 15.74
CA ALA A 229 -0.37 7.98 16.11
C ALA A 229 0.53 8.07 14.87
N THR A 230 0.18 7.35 13.80
CA THR A 230 0.88 7.40 12.51
C THR A 230 0.83 8.80 11.92
N GLU A 231 -0.36 9.40 11.77
CA GLU A 231 -0.55 10.75 11.24
C GLU A 231 0.30 11.80 11.97
N ARG A 232 0.37 11.72 13.30
CA ARG A 232 1.21 12.61 14.11
C ARG A 232 2.70 12.40 13.87
N ALA A 233 3.13 11.15 13.65
CA ALA A 233 4.54 10.83 13.45
C ALA A 233 5.04 11.25 12.07
N VAL A 234 4.18 11.14 11.04
CA VAL A 234 4.55 11.42 9.64
C VAL A 234 4.30 12.86 9.21
N ARG A 235 3.83 13.70 10.13
CA ARG A 235 3.62 15.14 9.95
C ARG A 235 2.56 15.49 8.88
N ASP A 236 3.02 16.08 7.77
CA ASP A 236 2.21 16.61 6.66
C ASP A 236 2.10 15.64 5.47
N LYS A 237 2.55 14.40 5.64
CA LYS A 237 2.38 13.37 4.60
C LYS A 237 0.96 12.82 4.63
N ASP A 238 0.39 12.60 3.45
CA ASP A 238 -0.84 11.84 3.32
C ASP A 238 -0.63 10.40 3.82
N VAL A 239 -1.63 9.86 4.50
CA VAL A 239 -1.59 8.49 5.05
C VAL A 239 -2.63 7.63 4.35
N TRP A 240 -2.17 6.55 3.73
CA TRP A 240 -3.04 5.53 3.13
C TRP A 240 -3.02 4.28 4.00
N ILE A 241 -4.20 3.73 4.29
CA ILE A 241 -4.33 2.44 4.95
C ILE A 241 -4.21 1.37 3.87
N THR A 242 -3.14 0.59 3.91
CA THR A 242 -2.83 -0.40 2.88
C THR A 242 -3.18 -1.83 3.27
N GLU A 243 -3.24 -2.12 4.55
CA GLU A 243 -3.75 -3.40 5.04
C GLU A 243 -4.47 -3.22 6.37
N THR A 244 -5.64 -3.82 6.45
CA THR A 244 -6.37 -4.07 7.68
C THR A 244 -7.22 -5.32 7.53
N GLY A 245 -7.65 -5.89 8.64
CA GLY A 245 -8.52 -7.05 8.60
C GLY A 245 -8.64 -7.75 9.94
N TRP A 246 -9.56 -8.72 9.98
CA TRP A 246 -9.81 -9.57 11.13
C TRP A 246 -9.99 -11.02 10.67
N PRO A 247 -9.30 -12.00 11.28
CA PRO A 247 -9.42 -13.38 10.87
C PRO A 247 -10.82 -13.94 11.16
N TYR A 248 -11.40 -14.64 10.20
CA TYR A 248 -12.67 -15.36 10.38
C TYR A 248 -12.46 -16.79 10.89
N SER A 249 -11.22 -17.29 10.86
CA SER A 249 -10.86 -18.65 11.31
C SER A 249 -9.40 -18.69 11.74
N GLY A 250 -9.05 -19.64 12.59
CA GLY A 250 -7.69 -19.80 13.11
C GLY A 250 -7.63 -19.69 14.63
N PRO A 251 -6.42 -19.63 15.22
CA PRO A 251 -6.26 -19.45 16.67
C PRO A 251 -6.56 -18.01 17.08
N ALA A 252 -6.98 -17.84 18.32
CA ALA A 252 -7.04 -16.55 18.97
C ALA A 252 -5.64 -15.94 19.17
N TRP A 253 -5.57 -14.61 19.28
CA TRP A 253 -4.35 -13.88 19.60
C TRP A 253 -4.61 -12.96 20.81
N ALA A 254 -3.94 -13.21 21.93
CA ALA A 254 -4.21 -12.53 23.21
C ALA A 254 -5.71 -12.57 23.57
N ASN A 255 -6.41 -11.44 23.62
CA ASN A 255 -7.85 -11.37 23.88
C ASN A 255 -8.71 -11.37 22.60
N ALA A 256 -8.07 -11.32 21.41
CA ALA A 256 -8.79 -11.32 20.14
C ALA A 256 -9.17 -12.74 19.73
N GLU A 257 -10.46 -12.97 19.54
CA GLU A 257 -11.01 -14.20 18.95
C GLU A 257 -11.35 -13.97 17.48
N VAL A 258 -11.27 -15.04 16.68
CA VAL A 258 -11.69 -14.99 15.28
C VAL A 258 -13.18 -14.73 15.17
N SER A 259 -13.61 -13.93 14.18
CA SER A 259 -15.02 -13.57 14.02
C SER A 259 -15.37 -13.29 12.56
N CYS A 260 -16.55 -13.76 12.14
CA CYS A 260 -17.15 -13.37 10.87
C CYS A 260 -17.87 -12.00 10.94
N ASP A 261 -18.06 -11.46 12.14
CA ASP A 261 -18.83 -10.23 12.35
C ASP A 261 -17.97 -8.95 12.29
N TYR A 262 -16.68 -9.10 11.97
CA TYR A 262 -15.75 -7.97 11.90
C TYR A 262 -16.21 -6.86 10.94
N THR A 263 -16.86 -7.21 9.84
CA THR A 263 -17.38 -6.24 8.88
C THR A 263 -18.34 -5.22 9.50
N ARG A 264 -19.13 -5.60 10.52
CA ARG A 264 -19.98 -4.67 11.23
C ARG A 264 -19.22 -3.64 12.06
N HIS A 265 -18.04 -4.00 12.55
CA HIS A 265 -17.18 -3.10 13.32
C HIS A 265 -16.31 -2.22 12.41
N MET A 266 -16.06 -2.65 11.17
CA MET A 266 -15.37 -1.83 10.17
C MET A 266 -16.25 -0.68 9.66
N GLU A 267 -17.58 -0.84 9.61
CA GLU A 267 -18.51 0.24 9.24
C GLU A 267 -18.43 1.44 10.19
N ASP A 268 -18.01 1.22 11.44
CA ASP A 268 -17.83 2.27 12.45
C ASP A 268 -16.42 2.93 12.38
N MET A 269 -15.52 2.44 11.52
CA MET A 269 -14.13 2.93 11.41
C MET A 269 -13.90 3.86 10.21
N TYR A 270 -14.87 3.94 9.27
CA TYR A 270 -14.75 4.76 8.04
C TYR A 270 -15.76 5.91 7.99
#